data_16d8e39cf43ef2e6276c2b62b68c8e68
#
_entry.id   16d8e39cf43ef2e6276c2b62b68c8e68
#
_cell.length_a   1.000
_cell.length_b   1.000
_cell.length_c   1.000
_cell.angle_alpha   90.00
_cell.angle_beta   90.00
_cell.angle_gamma   90.00
#
_symmetry.space_group_name_H-M   'P 1'
#
loop_
_entity.id
_entity.type
_entity.pdbx_description
1 polymer ?
#
loop_
_entity_poly.entity_id
_entity_poly.type
_entity_poly.pdbx_seq_one_letter_code
_entity_poly.pdbx_strand_id
1 'polypeptide(L)'
;MEAGNLHMSEPVHLSERLAQIASWVLPHSRVADIGGDHGWLLLAIAQKGLLGQGIIGEVNRGPFENAAGRIEAYGLDQQIDVRLGDGLSVLRDGEVDQVVIAGMGGALITSILDADKSKLESVKRLVLQPNIGGHRVRQWLVSNQWKLVHEEIVYDAEIYYEMIVAERGAEGVYENQSIPRLILERIGPLLWRNRDPLLHAKMQEELAQMKKVYKQLSNGQSEQAIQRRRELEKEMEIWEQVMNWLSKEQN
;
A
#
# COMPACT_ATOMS: atom_id res chain seq x y z
N MET A 1 -28.27 -34.95 -20.01
CA MET A 1 -27.41 -34.33 -19.00
C MET A 1 -26.28 -33.67 -19.76
N GLU A 2 -26.48 -32.41 -20.13
CA GLU A 2 -25.44 -31.61 -20.77
C GLU A 2 -24.51 -31.13 -19.68
N ALA A 3 -23.24 -31.55 -19.79
CA ALA A 3 -22.17 -30.98 -18.96
C ALA A 3 -22.02 -29.52 -19.36
N GLY A 4 -22.40 -28.61 -18.45
CA GLY A 4 -22.22 -27.19 -18.64
C GLY A 4 -20.75 -26.91 -18.92
N ASN A 5 -20.48 -26.29 -20.06
CA ASN A 5 -19.21 -25.72 -20.41
C ASN A 5 -18.83 -24.72 -19.32
N LEU A 6 -17.99 -25.14 -18.39
CA LEU A 6 -17.22 -24.22 -17.55
C LEU A 6 -16.36 -23.43 -18.56
N HIS A 7 -16.78 -22.21 -18.87
CA HIS A 7 -15.90 -21.23 -19.47
C HIS A 7 -14.71 -21.09 -18.49
N MET A 8 -13.64 -21.79 -18.79
CA MET A 8 -12.35 -21.50 -18.14
C MET A 8 -11.96 -20.10 -18.60
N SER A 9 -12.30 -19.11 -17.78
CA SER A 9 -11.90 -17.74 -17.98
C SER A 9 -10.36 -17.69 -18.01
N GLU A 10 -9.81 -16.91 -18.95
CA GLU A 10 -8.38 -16.78 -19.11
C GLU A 10 -7.71 -16.42 -17.76
N PRO A 11 -6.49 -16.94 -17.49
CA PRO A 11 -5.78 -16.59 -16.28
C PRO A 11 -5.55 -15.08 -16.19
N VAL A 12 -5.85 -14.50 -15.04
CA VAL A 12 -5.58 -13.08 -14.79
C VAL A 12 -4.08 -12.88 -14.61
N HIS A 13 -3.51 -12.03 -15.46
CA HIS A 13 -2.14 -11.57 -15.33
C HIS A 13 -2.09 -10.27 -14.54
N LEU A 14 -1.50 -10.33 -13.37
CA LEU A 14 -1.25 -9.14 -12.54
C LEU A 14 0.06 -8.47 -12.99
N SER A 15 0.14 -7.13 -12.83
CA SER A 15 1.42 -6.43 -12.86
C SER A 15 2.33 -6.91 -11.73
N GLU A 16 3.64 -6.65 -11.82
CA GLU A 16 4.60 -7.01 -10.76
C GLU A 16 4.15 -6.45 -9.40
N ARG A 17 3.69 -5.21 -9.36
CA ARG A 17 3.16 -4.55 -8.17
C ARG A 17 1.97 -5.32 -7.56
N LEU A 18 0.96 -5.65 -8.36
CA LEU A 18 -0.21 -6.36 -7.87
C LEU A 18 0.10 -7.83 -7.52
N ALA A 19 1.00 -8.46 -8.26
CA ALA A 19 1.46 -9.82 -7.97
C ALA A 19 2.18 -9.89 -6.61
N GLN A 20 2.98 -8.87 -6.31
CA GLN A 20 3.66 -8.78 -5.03
C GLN A 20 2.68 -8.49 -3.89
N ILE A 21 1.69 -7.59 -4.06
CA ILE A 21 0.62 -7.38 -3.08
C ILE A 21 -0.12 -8.72 -2.83
N ALA A 22 -0.46 -9.46 -3.87
CA ALA A 22 -1.14 -10.75 -3.75
C ALA A 22 -0.33 -11.78 -2.94
N SER A 23 1.00 -11.75 -3.05
CA SER A 23 1.88 -12.68 -2.31
C SER A 23 1.85 -12.48 -0.80
N TRP A 24 1.47 -11.28 -0.33
CA TRP A 24 1.36 -10.95 1.09
C TRP A 24 -0.02 -11.19 1.68
N VAL A 25 -0.99 -11.52 0.85
CA VAL A 25 -2.33 -11.94 1.31
C VAL A 25 -2.24 -13.37 1.85
N LEU A 26 -2.66 -13.56 3.10
CA LEU A 26 -2.69 -14.90 3.72
C LEU A 26 -3.70 -15.79 2.99
N PRO A 27 -3.31 -17.01 2.62
CA PRO A 27 -4.21 -17.91 1.90
C PRO A 27 -5.45 -18.29 2.73
N HIS A 28 -6.56 -18.50 2.04
CA HIS A 28 -7.85 -18.93 2.59
C HIS A 28 -8.45 -17.99 3.64
N SER A 29 -8.02 -16.75 3.68
CA SER A 29 -8.54 -15.71 4.57
C SER A 29 -9.68 -14.90 3.93
N ARG A 30 -10.39 -14.14 4.77
CA ARG A 30 -11.39 -13.16 4.34
C ARG A 30 -10.68 -11.81 4.15
N VAL A 31 -10.72 -11.30 2.93
CA VAL A 31 -9.91 -10.14 2.51
C VAL A 31 -10.79 -9.01 2.02
N ALA A 32 -10.55 -7.79 2.51
CA ALA A 32 -11.08 -6.58 1.90
C ALA A 32 -9.99 -5.90 1.05
N ASP A 33 -10.33 -5.53 -0.17
CA ASP A 33 -9.53 -4.70 -1.08
C ASP A 33 -10.24 -3.36 -1.24
N ILE A 34 -9.72 -2.33 -0.56
CA ILE A 34 -10.35 -1.02 -0.49
C ILE A 34 -9.76 -0.09 -1.57
N GLY A 35 -10.61 0.35 -2.49
CA GLY A 35 -10.20 1.05 -3.71
C GLY A 35 -9.48 0.10 -4.66
N GLY A 36 -10.00 -1.11 -4.80
CA GLY A 36 -9.35 -2.25 -5.46
C GLY A 36 -9.25 -2.15 -6.97
N ASP A 37 -9.45 -0.96 -7.53
CA ASP A 37 -9.33 -0.62 -8.96
C ASP A 37 -9.62 -1.78 -9.92
N HIS A 38 -10.88 -1.95 -10.26
CA HIS A 38 -11.39 -3.03 -11.12
C HIS A 38 -11.36 -4.46 -10.55
N GLY A 39 -10.94 -4.71 -9.30
CA GLY A 39 -11.04 -6.01 -8.64
C GLY A 39 -10.06 -7.10 -9.11
N TRP A 40 -9.01 -6.73 -9.84
CA TRP A 40 -8.04 -7.67 -10.38
C TRP A 40 -7.30 -8.48 -9.32
N LEU A 41 -6.98 -7.86 -8.18
CA LEU A 41 -6.22 -8.49 -7.10
C LEU A 41 -6.98 -9.72 -6.54
N LEU A 42 -8.19 -9.50 -6.03
CA LEU A 42 -8.97 -10.58 -5.42
C LEU A 42 -9.39 -11.63 -6.44
N LEU A 43 -9.68 -11.21 -7.68
CA LEU A 43 -9.94 -12.14 -8.79
C LEU A 43 -8.77 -13.11 -9.01
N ALA A 44 -7.56 -12.60 -9.13
CA ALA A 44 -6.37 -13.43 -9.34
C ALA A 44 -6.09 -14.37 -8.16
N ILE A 45 -6.29 -13.91 -6.93
CA ILE A 45 -6.14 -14.74 -5.73
C ILE A 45 -7.20 -15.85 -5.70
N ALA A 46 -8.45 -15.54 -6.07
CA ALA A 46 -9.55 -16.50 -6.14
C ALA A 46 -9.30 -17.57 -7.22
N GLN A 47 -8.84 -17.16 -8.42
CA GLN A 47 -8.50 -18.12 -9.48
C GLN A 47 -7.41 -19.12 -9.08
N LYS A 48 -6.50 -18.72 -8.20
CA LYS A 48 -5.48 -19.62 -7.63
C LYS A 48 -6.02 -20.51 -6.50
N GLY A 49 -7.30 -20.39 -6.13
CA GLY A 49 -7.90 -21.12 -5.02
C GLY A 49 -7.38 -20.68 -3.64
N LEU A 50 -6.78 -19.51 -3.55
CA LEU A 50 -6.15 -19.00 -2.33
C LEU A 50 -7.03 -18.00 -1.55
N LEU A 51 -8.16 -17.54 -2.10
CA LEU A 51 -9.09 -16.64 -1.44
C LEU A 51 -10.12 -17.44 -0.63
N GLY A 52 -10.37 -17.09 0.62
CA GLY A 52 -11.51 -17.57 1.38
C GLY A 52 -12.78 -16.85 0.93
N GLN A 53 -12.91 -15.59 1.30
CA GLN A 53 -13.97 -14.66 0.89
C GLN A 53 -13.35 -13.31 0.56
N GLY A 54 -13.91 -12.57 -0.40
CA GLY A 54 -13.43 -11.26 -0.81
C GLY A 54 -14.48 -10.17 -0.68
N ILE A 55 -14.06 -8.96 -0.33
CA ILE A 55 -14.86 -7.75 -0.41
C ILE A 55 -14.05 -6.72 -1.19
N ILE A 56 -14.62 -6.17 -2.24
CA ILE A 56 -14.04 -5.04 -2.98
C ILE A 56 -14.86 -3.80 -2.63
N GLY A 57 -14.21 -2.80 -2.03
CA GLY A 57 -14.83 -1.53 -1.68
C GLY A 57 -14.47 -0.45 -2.70
N GLU A 58 -15.46 0.20 -3.32
CA GLU A 58 -15.25 1.29 -4.27
C GLU A 58 -16.11 2.50 -3.92
N VAL A 59 -15.50 3.69 -3.92
CA VAL A 59 -16.22 4.93 -3.63
C VAL A 59 -16.93 5.49 -4.86
N ASN A 60 -16.43 5.20 -6.06
CA ASN A 60 -16.96 5.71 -7.31
C ASN A 60 -17.78 4.65 -8.04
N ARG A 61 -18.91 5.06 -8.61
CA ARG A 61 -19.86 4.17 -9.28
C ARG A 61 -19.26 3.44 -10.49
N GLY A 62 -18.46 4.12 -11.31
CA GLY A 62 -17.84 3.52 -12.49
C GLY A 62 -16.89 2.36 -12.16
N PRO A 63 -15.88 2.54 -11.30
CA PRO A 63 -15.05 1.45 -10.78
C PRO A 63 -15.85 0.32 -10.12
N PHE A 64 -16.86 0.66 -9.32
CA PHE A 64 -17.76 -0.33 -8.72
C PHE A 64 -18.46 -1.20 -9.80
N GLU A 65 -19.11 -0.60 -10.79
CA GLU A 65 -19.81 -1.32 -11.86
C GLU A 65 -18.85 -2.19 -12.69
N ASN A 66 -17.65 -1.68 -12.96
CA ASN A 66 -16.61 -2.42 -13.68
C ASN A 66 -16.12 -3.64 -12.88
N ALA A 67 -15.88 -3.47 -11.57
CA ALA A 67 -15.48 -4.58 -10.71
C ALA A 67 -16.59 -5.62 -10.59
N ALA A 68 -17.83 -5.21 -10.32
CA ALA A 68 -18.98 -6.12 -10.19
C ALA A 68 -19.22 -6.93 -11.48
N GLY A 69 -19.25 -6.27 -12.64
CA GLY A 69 -19.43 -6.96 -13.93
C GLY A 69 -18.30 -7.94 -14.23
N ARG A 70 -17.07 -7.63 -13.82
CA ARG A 70 -15.93 -8.54 -13.98
C ARG A 70 -16.06 -9.76 -13.07
N ILE A 71 -16.34 -9.57 -11.78
CA ILE A 71 -16.50 -10.66 -10.82
C ILE A 71 -17.61 -11.60 -11.28
N GLU A 72 -18.75 -11.07 -11.75
CA GLU A 72 -19.84 -11.84 -12.34
C GLU A 72 -19.40 -12.60 -13.60
N ALA A 73 -18.69 -11.96 -14.53
CA ALA A 73 -18.20 -12.59 -15.76
C ALA A 73 -17.25 -13.78 -15.50
N TYR A 74 -16.55 -13.77 -14.37
CA TYR A 74 -15.69 -14.87 -13.94
C TYR A 74 -16.40 -15.88 -13.03
N GLY A 75 -17.70 -15.69 -12.73
CA GLY A 75 -18.50 -16.58 -11.90
C GLY A 75 -18.07 -16.62 -10.43
N LEU A 76 -17.49 -15.52 -9.92
CA LEU A 76 -16.95 -15.41 -8.57
C LEU A 76 -17.82 -14.55 -7.63
N ASP A 77 -19.03 -14.19 -8.06
CA ASP A 77 -20.00 -13.37 -7.31
C ASP A 77 -20.45 -14.01 -5.98
N GLN A 78 -20.32 -15.34 -5.83
CA GLN A 78 -20.57 -16.04 -4.57
C GLN A 78 -19.38 -16.01 -3.61
N GLN A 79 -18.20 -15.65 -4.08
CA GLN A 79 -16.96 -15.61 -3.29
C GLN A 79 -16.47 -14.18 -3.04
N ILE A 80 -16.77 -13.25 -3.96
CA ILE A 80 -16.32 -11.87 -3.91
C ILE A 80 -17.52 -10.94 -4.00
N ASP A 81 -17.74 -10.14 -2.95
CA ASP A 81 -18.78 -9.14 -2.86
C ASP A 81 -18.21 -7.75 -3.20
N VAL A 82 -18.82 -7.07 -4.18
CA VAL A 82 -18.40 -5.72 -4.58
C VAL A 82 -19.36 -4.70 -3.98
N ARG A 83 -18.84 -3.72 -3.26
CA ARG A 83 -19.65 -2.75 -2.50
C ARG A 83 -19.29 -1.31 -2.84
N LEU A 84 -20.32 -0.49 -3.04
CA LEU A 84 -20.18 0.95 -3.22
C LEU A 84 -20.21 1.63 -1.84
N GLY A 85 -19.14 2.36 -1.50
CA GLY A 85 -19.03 3.09 -0.23
C GLY A 85 -17.65 3.67 -0.01
N ASP A 86 -17.50 4.49 1.02
CA ASP A 86 -16.24 5.19 1.31
C ASP A 86 -15.40 4.39 2.32
N GLY A 87 -14.19 4.00 1.89
CA GLY A 87 -13.19 3.36 2.72
C GLY A 87 -13.71 2.11 3.44
N LEU A 88 -13.48 2.04 4.75
CA LEU A 88 -13.87 0.90 5.58
C LEU A 88 -15.38 0.82 5.87
N SER A 89 -16.17 1.84 5.52
CA SER A 89 -17.62 1.85 5.74
C SER A 89 -18.37 0.73 5.00
N VAL A 90 -17.75 0.17 3.95
CA VAL A 90 -18.26 -0.98 3.20
C VAL A 90 -18.23 -2.29 3.99
N LEU A 91 -17.48 -2.34 5.08
CA LEU A 91 -17.30 -3.54 5.90
C LEU A 91 -18.29 -3.59 7.06
N ARG A 92 -18.62 -4.80 7.48
CA ARG A 92 -19.29 -5.08 8.76
C ARG A 92 -18.25 -5.43 9.82
N ASP A 93 -18.61 -5.29 11.09
CA ASP A 93 -17.71 -5.66 12.19
C ASP A 93 -17.40 -7.17 12.14
N GLY A 94 -16.13 -7.51 12.27
CA GLY A 94 -15.69 -8.90 12.28
C GLY A 94 -15.73 -9.63 10.93
N GLU A 95 -15.99 -8.93 9.83
CA GLU A 95 -16.24 -9.56 8.54
C GLU A 95 -14.98 -10.03 7.82
N VAL A 96 -13.84 -9.37 8.02
CA VAL A 96 -12.58 -9.67 7.34
C VAL A 96 -11.43 -9.93 8.30
N ASP A 97 -10.46 -10.71 7.84
CA ASP A 97 -9.21 -11.00 8.55
C ASP A 97 -8.06 -10.13 8.06
N GLN A 98 -8.15 -9.61 6.84
CA GLN A 98 -7.13 -8.78 6.21
C GLN A 98 -7.74 -7.62 5.43
N VAL A 99 -7.01 -6.50 5.41
CA VAL A 99 -7.35 -5.33 4.58
C VAL A 99 -6.16 -5.00 3.71
N VAL A 100 -6.43 -4.83 2.42
CA VAL A 100 -5.50 -4.32 1.41
C VAL A 100 -5.94 -2.91 1.04
N ILE A 101 -5.01 -1.96 1.01
CA ILE A 101 -5.21 -0.60 0.49
C ILE A 101 -3.99 -0.25 -0.35
N ALA A 102 -4.13 -0.17 -1.66
CA ALA A 102 -3.03 0.03 -2.58
C ALA A 102 -3.29 1.17 -3.59
N GLY A 103 -2.20 1.75 -4.12
CA GLY A 103 -2.29 2.75 -5.19
C GLY A 103 -2.72 4.14 -4.74
N MET A 104 -2.66 4.43 -3.43
CA MET A 104 -3.11 5.69 -2.85
C MET A 104 -1.96 6.44 -2.16
N GLY A 105 -2.14 7.75 -1.89
CA GLY A 105 -1.20 8.47 -1.03
C GLY A 105 -1.31 8.04 0.43
N GLY A 106 -0.19 8.02 1.16
CA GLY A 106 -0.16 7.62 2.57
C GLY A 106 -1.10 8.41 3.47
N ALA A 107 -1.34 9.70 3.16
CA ALA A 107 -2.32 10.51 3.89
C ALA A 107 -3.77 9.98 3.70
N LEU A 108 -4.13 9.54 2.49
CA LEU A 108 -5.44 8.97 2.22
C LEU A 108 -5.57 7.59 2.86
N ILE A 109 -4.55 6.74 2.75
CA ILE A 109 -4.53 5.42 3.41
C ILE A 109 -4.77 5.58 4.91
N THR A 110 -4.03 6.47 5.57
CA THR A 110 -4.20 6.69 7.02
C THR A 110 -5.55 7.28 7.38
N SER A 111 -6.11 8.16 6.53
CA SER A 111 -7.46 8.69 6.72
C SER A 111 -8.53 7.60 6.63
N ILE A 112 -8.43 6.68 5.66
CA ILE A 112 -9.34 5.54 5.53
C ILE A 112 -9.26 4.63 6.76
N LEU A 113 -8.05 4.29 7.20
CA LEU A 113 -7.83 3.44 8.37
C LEU A 113 -8.31 4.10 9.68
N ASP A 114 -8.25 5.43 9.76
CA ASP A 114 -8.62 6.20 10.96
C ASP A 114 -10.12 6.48 11.06
N ALA A 115 -10.81 6.52 9.91
CA ALA A 115 -12.22 6.87 9.83
C ALA A 115 -13.15 5.89 10.56
N ASP A 116 -12.82 4.58 10.54
CA ASP A 116 -13.62 3.56 11.23
C ASP A 116 -12.73 2.42 11.77
N LYS A 117 -12.05 2.70 12.87
CA LYS A 117 -11.14 1.73 13.53
C LYS A 117 -11.85 0.49 14.06
N SER A 118 -13.17 0.56 14.33
CA SER A 118 -13.93 -0.59 14.80
C SER A 118 -13.93 -1.73 13.79
N LYS A 119 -13.91 -1.40 12.48
CA LYS A 119 -13.82 -2.37 11.39
C LYS A 119 -12.50 -3.15 11.37
N LEU A 120 -11.48 -2.58 12.01
CA LEU A 120 -10.16 -3.20 12.09
C LEU A 120 -9.96 -4.12 13.30
N GLU A 121 -10.91 -4.22 14.23
CA GLU A 121 -10.75 -5.01 15.47
C GLU A 121 -10.47 -6.49 15.20
N SER A 122 -11.14 -7.09 14.22
CA SER A 122 -10.93 -8.48 13.79
C SER A 122 -9.78 -8.66 12.80
N VAL A 123 -9.27 -7.57 12.24
CA VAL A 123 -8.24 -7.61 11.22
C VAL A 123 -6.90 -7.98 11.84
N LYS A 124 -6.26 -9.00 11.28
CA LYS A 124 -4.97 -9.55 11.71
C LYS A 124 -3.81 -8.96 10.93
N ARG A 125 -4.05 -8.64 9.64
CA ARG A 125 -3.01 -8.13 8.74
C ARG A 125 -3.52 -6.98 7.88
N LEU A 126 -2.65 -5.97 7.72
CA LEU A 126 -2.79 -4.90 6.74
C LEU A 126 -1.71 -5.08 5.66
N VAL A 127 -2.09 -4.97 4.40
CA VAL A 127 -1.18 -4.90 3.25
C VAL A 127 -1.40 -3.55 2.60
N LEU A 128 -0.44 -2.67 2.73
CA LEU A 128 -0.57 -1.26 2.36
C LEU A 128 0.48 -0.90 1.30
N GLN A 129 0.05 -0.24 0.24
CA GLN A 129 0.95 0.23 -0.80
C GLN A 129 0.74 1.72 -1.03
N PRO A 130 1.48 2.59 -0.31
CA PRO A 130 1.44 4.03 -0.56
C PRO A 130 2.25 4.40 -1.80
N ASN A 131 1.64 5.18 -2.73
CA ASN A 131 2.37 5.74 -3.87
C ASN A 131 3.36 6.82 -3.42
N ILE A 132 3.01 7.57 -2.38
CA ILE A 132 3.82 8.61 -1.73
C ILE A 132 3.49 8.63 -0.23
N GLY A 133 4.42 9.14 0.58
CA GLY A 133 4.14 9.38 2.01
C GLY A 133 4.08 8.13 2.88
N GLY A 134 4.86 7.09 2.56
CA GLY A 134 4.96 5.86 3.36
C GLY A 134 5.27 6.11 4.84
N HIS A 135 6.02 7.18 5.16
CA HIS A 135 6.28 7.59 6.54
C HIS A 135 5.00 7.85 7.35
N ARG A 136 3.94 8.41 6.73
CA ARG A 136 2.66 8.65 7.42
C ARG A 136 1.99 7.34 7.78
N VAL A 137 2.05 6.35 6.88
CA VAL A 137 1.53 5.00 7.12
C VAL A 137 2.27 4.36 8.30
N ARG A 138 3.61 4.40 8.32
CA ARG A 138 4.43 3.87 9.42
C ARG A 138 4.10 4.51 10.77
N GLN A 139 3.98 5.85 10.80
CA GLN A 139 3.59 6.58 12.01
C GLN A 139 2.20 6.19 12.50
N TRP A 140 1.25 6.05 11.59
CA TRP A 140 -0.10 5.61 11.94
C TRP A 140 -0.10 4.19 12.50
N LEU A 141 0.63 3.27 11.90
CA LEU A 141 0.76 1.88 12.36
C LEU A 141 1.26 1.81 13.80
N VAL A 142 2.36 2.50 14.09
CA VAL A 142 2.92 2.57 15.45
C VAL A 142 1.91 3.13 16.44
N SER A 143 1.25 4.24 16.09
CA SER A 143 0.29 4.91 16.97
C SER A 143 -0.97 4.09 17.24
N ASN A 144 -1.27 3.09 16.39
CA ASN A 144 -2.46 2.25 16.48
C ASN A 144 -2.15 0.77 16.79
N GLN A 145 -0.97 0.49 17.38
CA GLN A 145 -0.57 -0.85 17.83
C GLN A 145 -0.51 -1.90 16.70
N TRP A 146 -0.01 -1.49 15.56
CA TRP A 146 0.36 -2.36 14.46
C TRP A 146 1.87 -2.42 14.33
N LYS A 147 2.44 -3.62 14.32
CA LYS A 147 3.87 -3.83 14.10
C LYS A 147 4.16 -4.08 12.62
N LEU A 148 5.22 -3.51 12.13
CA LEU A 148 5.75 -3.82 10.80
C LEU A 148 6.29 -5.25 10.79
N VAL A 149 5.79 -6.07 9.88
CA VAL A 149 6.28 -7.46 9.71
C VAL A 149 7.06 -7.63 8.43
N HIS A 150 6.75 -6.81 7.41
CA HIS A 150 7.49 -6.80 6.16
C HIS A 150 7.43 -5.43 5.48
N GLU A 151 8.51 -5.08 4.80
CA GLU A 151 8.60 -3.96 3.87
C GLU A 151 9.48 -4.39 2.70
N GLU A 152 9.11 -3.99 1.50
CA GLU A 152 9.88 -4.20 0.28
C GLU A 152 9.59 -3.12 -0.75
N ILE A 153 10.46 -2.98 -1.73
CA ILE A 153 10.26 -2.10 -2.88
C ILE A 153 10.09 -2.96 -4.12
N VAL A 154 9.07 -2.65 -4.92
CA VAL A 154 8.81 -3.28 -6.21
C VAL A 154 9.01 -2.24 -7.30
N TYR A 155 9.73 -2.60 -8.35
CA TYR A 155 9.88 -1.78 -9.56
C TYR A 155 8.94 -2.30 -10.63
N ASP A 156 7.94 -1.50 -10.98
CA ASP A 156 6.91 -1.85 -11.97
C ASP A 156 6.59 -0.63 -12.83
N ALA A 157 6.55 -0.80 -14.15
CA ALA A 157 6.27 0.27 -15.12
C ALA A 157 7.09 1.56 -14.87
N GLU A 158 8.40 1.40 -14.64
CA GLU A 158 9.36 2.50 -14.40
C GLU A 158 9.11 3.30 -13.10
N ILE A 159 8.36 2.74 -12.14
CA ILE A 159 8.04 3.36 -10.85
C ILE A 159 8.44 2.42 -9.70
N TYR A 160 9.04 2.99 -8.65
CA TYR A 160 9.31 2.28 -7.40
C TYR A 160 8.11 2.40 -6.45
N TYR A 161 7.55 1.26 -6.06
CA TYR A 161 6.42 1.16 -5.13
C TYR A 161 6.86 0.58 -3.80
N GLU A 162 6.56 1.25 -2.70
CA GLU A 162 6.74 0.68 -1.36
C GLU A 162 5.57 -0.24 -1.00
N MET A 163 5.89 -1.40 -0.47
CA MET A 163 4.95 -2.32 0.16
C MET A 163 5.19 -2.33 1.66
N ILE A 164 4.12 -2.19 2.44
CA ILE A 164 4.16 -2.17 3.90
C ILE A 164 3.16 -3.21 4.40
N VAL A 165 3.66 -4.23 5.10
CA VAL A 165 2.81 -5.26 5.72
C VAL A 165 2.90 -5.13 7.23
N ALA A 166 1.74 -5.07 7.88
CA ALA A 166 1.66 -4.93 9.32
C ALA A 166 0.67 -5.92 9.93
N GLU A 167 0.94 -6.34 11.16
CA GLU A 167 0.10 -7.20 11.98
C GLU A 167 -0.15 -6.57 13.34
N ARG A 168 -1.14 -7.05 14.07
CA ARG A 168 -1.41 -6.58 15.44
C ARG A 168 -0.23 -6.85 16.35
N GLY A 169 0.13 -5.86 17.15
CA GLY A 169 1.18 -5.99 18.15
C GLY A 169 1.94 -4.69 18.40
N ALA A 170 2.78 -4.71 19.43
CA ALA A 170 3.67 -3.60 19.73
C ALA A 170 4.82 -3.56 18.72
N GLU A 171 5.16 -2.35 18.27
CA GLU A 171 6.28 -2.12 17.37
C GLU A 171 7.60 -2.05 18.15
N GLY A 172 8.62 -2.75 17.64
CA GLY A 172 9.96 -2.78 18.22
C GLY A 172 11.08 -2.55 17.20
N VAL A 173 10.73 -2.41 15.91
CA VAL A 173 11.72 -2.31 14.83
C VAL A 173 12.58 -1.04 14.90
N TYR A 174 12.09 0.00 15.56
CA TYR A 174 12.80 1.27 15.74
C TYR A 174 13.75 1.27 16.95
N GLU A 175 13.71 0.23 17.79
CA GLU A 175 14.56 0.14 18.97
C GLU A 175 16.00 -0.28 18.62
N ASN A 176 16.97 0.26 19.37
CA ASN A 176 18.39 -0.06 19.23
C ASN A 176 18.97 0.13 17.82
N GLN A 177 18.44 1.08 17.07
CA GLN A 177 18.95 1.44 15.76
C GLN A 177 19.99 2.56 15.84
N SER A 178 21.04 2.48 15.00
CA SER A 178 22.06 3.53 14.88
C SER A 178 21.55 4.80 14.16
N ILE A 179 20.41 4.69 13.48
CA ILE A 179 19.80 5.76 12.69
C ILE A 179 18.63 6.37 13.48
N PRO A 180 18.49 7.71 13.49
CA PRO A 180 17.34 8.35 14.12
C PRO A 180 16.00 7.84 13.59
N ARG A 181 15.05 7.61 14.49
CA ARG A 181 13.72 7.09 14.19
C ARG A 181 13.03 7.87 13.06
N LEU A 182 13.10 9.20 13.08
CA LEU A 182 12.48 10.05 12.05
C LEU A 182 12.96 9.68 10.63
N ILE A 183 14.22 9.30 10.51
CA ILE A 183 14.80 8.87 9.24
C ILE A 183 14.33 7.47 8.88
N LEU A 184 14.35 6.53 9.83
CA LEU A 184 13.84 5.17 9.59
C LEU A 184 12.36 5.18 9.19
N GLU A 185 11.53 6.04 9.78
CA GLU A 185 10.15 6.22 9.36
C GLU A 185 10.03 6.66 7.89
N ARG A 186 10.98 7.46 7.41
CA ARG A 186 11.03 7.94 6.02
C ARG A 186 11.45 6.87 5.03
N ILE A 187 12.51 6.14 5.33
CA ILE A 187 13.14 5.19 4.41
C ILE A 187 12.60 3.77 4.50
N GLY A 188 11.92 3.44 5.60
CA GLY A 188 11.47 2.09 5.92
C GLY A 188 12.48 1.34 6.81
N PRO A 189 12.14 1.07 8.08
CA PRO A 189 13.05 0.44 9.02
C PRO A 189 13.41 -0.99 8.62
N LEU A 190 12.49 -1.73 8.00
CA LEU A 190 12.78 -3.07 7.49
C LEU A 190 13.50 -3.04 6.14
N LEU A 191 13.22 -2.06 5.28
CA LEU A 191 13.99 -1.83 4.04
C LEU A 191 15.46 -1.57 4.37
N TRP A 192 15.70 -0.71 5.37
CA TRP A 192 17.05 -0.44 5.88
C TRP A 192 17.71 -1.68 6.46
N ARG A 193 17.05 -2.33 7.43
CA ARG A 193 17.60 -3.50 8.15
C ARG A 193 17.93 -4.67 7.22
N ASN A 194 17.06 -4.90 6.23
CA ASN A 194 17.19 -6.01 5.29
C ASN A 194 18.04 -5.64 4.07
N ARG A 195 18.54 -4.40 3.99
CA ARG A 195 19.33 -3.89 2.87
C ARG A 195 18.62 -4.10 1.53
N ASP A 196 17.37 -3.62 1.45
CA ASP A 196 16.59 -3.76 0.22
C ASP A 196 17.39 -3.22 -0.98
N PRO A 197 17.58 -4.02 -2.03
CA PRO A 197 18.47 -3.66 -3.16
C PRO A 197 17.97 -2.46 -3.97
N LEU A 198 16.67 -2.16 -3.92
CA LEU A 198 16.07 -1.05 -4.64
C LEU A 198 15.98 0.25 -3.82
N LEU A 199 16.29 0.19 -2.51
CA LEU A 199 16.16 1.34 -1.62
C LEU A 199 16.97 2.55 -2.10
N HIS A 200 18.23 2.33 -2.47
CA HIS A 200 19.10 3.41 -2.95
C HIS A 200 18.58 4.06 -4.22
N ALA A 201 18.18 3.25 -5.22
CA ALA A 201 17.66 3.74 -6.50
C ALA A 201 16.35 4.52 -6.31
N LYS A 202 15.43 4.00 -5.49
CA LYS A 202 14.19 4.70 -5.13
C LYS A 202 14.46 6.05 -4.48
N MET A 203 15.38 6.12 -3.53
CA MET A 203 15.73 7.37 -2.86
C MET A 203 16.35 8.40 -3.81
N GLN A 204 17.18 7.95 -4.76
CA GLN A 204 17.74 8.83 -5.80
C GLN A 204 16.63 9.44 -6.66
N GLU A 205 15.65 8.63 -7.08
CA GLU A 205 14.53 9.12 -7.87
C GLU A 205 13.66 10.10 -7.09
N GLU A 206 13.33 9.81 -5.85
CA GLU A 206 12.56 10.71 -4.98
C GLU A 206 13.26 12.06 -4.78
N LEU A 207 14.58 12.03 -4.53
CA LEU A 207 15.38 13.25 -4.40
C LEU A 207 15.38 14.05 -5.69
N ALA A 208 15.50 13.38 -6.85
CA ALA A 208 15.43 14.04 -8.16
C ALA A 208 14.06 14.69 -8.40
N GLN A 209 12.97 14.03 -8.03
CA GLN A 209 11.62 14.58 -8.11
C GLN A 209 11.43 15.79 -7.17
N MET A 210 11.89 15.70 -5.93
CA MET A 210 11.87 16.84 -4.99
C MET A 210 12.63 18.06 -5.55
N LYS A 211 13.83 17.85 -6.10
CA LYS A 211 14.63 18.91 -6.76
C LYS A 211 13.90 19.54 -7.95
N LYS A 212 13.19 18.73 -8.74
CA LYS A 212 12.37 19.21 -9.87
C LYS A 212 11.21 20.08 -9.40
N VAL A 213 10.45 19.61 -8.41
CA VAL A 213 9.32 20.38 -7.82
C VAL A 213 9.83 21.67 -7.16
N TYR A 214 10.92 21.62 -6.42
CA TYR A 214 11.54 22.79 -5.82
C TYR A 214 11.90 23.85 -6.87
N LYS A 215 12.49 23.45 -7.98
CA LYS A 215 12.83 24.35 -9.11
C LYS A 215 11.57 24.97 -9.75
N GLN A 216 10.49 24.22 -9.89
CA GLN A 216 9.23 24.75 -10.41
C GLN A 216 8.60 25.81 -9.48
N LEU A 217 8.73 25.61 -8.17
CA LEU A 217 8.24 26.55 -7.16
C LEU A 217 9.14 27.79 -6.98
N SER A 218 10.35 27.81 -7.54
CA SER A 218 11.33 28.90 -7.34
C SER A 218 10.83 30.25 -7.81
N ASN A 219 9.94 30.30 -8.81
CA ASN A 219 9.32 31.49 -9.35
C ASN A 219 8.00 31.88 -8.66
N GLY A 220 7.47 31.03 -7.76
CA GLY A 220 6.22 31.29 -7.05
C GLY A 220 6.42 32.27 -5.89
N GLN A 221 5.66 33.36 -5.88
CA GLN A 221 5.70 34.38 -4.82
C GLN A 221 4.56 34.21 -3.79
N SER A 222 3.67 33.25 -3.97
CA SER A 222 2.59 33.01 -3.01
C SER A 222 3.15 32.46 -1.69
N GLU A 223 2.51 32.77 -0.58
CA GLU A 223 2.89 32.30 0.75
C GLU A 223 2.93 30.74 0.79
N GLN A 224 1.98 30.09 0.13
CA GLN A 224 1.93 28.64 -0.03
C GLN A 224 3.16 28.09 -0.78
N ALA A 225 3.61 28.74 -1.86
CA ALA A 225 4.78 28.33 -2.61
C ALA A 225 6.07 28.49 -1.78
N ILE A 226 6.18 29.55 -1.01
CA ILE A 226 7.31 29.81 -0.11
C ILE A 226 7.34 28.75 1.01
N GLN A 227 6.19 28.48 1.62
CA GLN A 227 6.09 27.45 2.66
C GLN A 227 6.47 26.07 2.12
N ARG A 228 5.95 25.69 0.95
CA ARG A 228 6.25 24.39 0.32
C ARG A 228 7.72 24.25 -0.05
N ARG A 229 8.39 25.32 -0.50
CA ARG A 229 9.84 25.29 -0.74
C ARG A 229 10.63 25.00 0.52
N ARG A 230 10.32 25.66 1.64
CA ARG A 230 10.99 25.42 2.92
C ARG A 230 10.83 23.97 3.42
N GLU A 231 9.65 23.39 3.19
CA GLU A 231 9.40 22.00 3.54
C GLU A 231 10.25 21.06 2.66
N LEU A 232 10.30 21.30 1.34
CA LEU A 232 11.10 20.52 0.41
C LEU A 232 12.61 20.64 0.70
N GLU A 233 13.12 21.81 1.07
CA GLU A 233 14.52 21.98 1.46
C GLU A 233 14.87 21.06 2.62
N LYS A 234 14.07 21.05 3.68
CA LYS A 234 14.28 20.16 4.83
C LYS A 234 14.17 18.68 4.46
N GLU A 235 13.23 18.34 3.59
CA GLU A 235 13.10 16.96 3.10
C GLU A 235 14.32 16.53 2.30
N MET A 236 14.82 17.36 1.38
CA MET A 236 16.02 17.08 0.59
C MET A 236 17.28 16.94 1.44
N GLU A 237 17.45 17.79 2.46
CA GLU A 237 18.58 17.67 3.41
C GLU A 237 18.58 16.32 4.12
N ILE A 238 17.41 15.84 4.55
CA ILE A 238 17.25 14.52 5.19
C ILE A 238 17.63 13.42 4.17
N TRP A 239 17.12 13.49 2.95
CA TRP A 239 17.40 12.51 1.90
C TRP A 239 18.89 12.46 1.55
N GLU A 240 19.56 13.60 1.42
CA GLU A 240 21.01 13.67 1.15
C GLU A 240 21.83 13.07 2.30
N GLN A 241 21.43 13.28 3.56
CA GLN A 241 22.08 12.64 4.71
C GLN A 241 21.92 11.09 4.65
N VAL A 242 20.73 10.60 4.35
CA VAL A 242 20.47 9.16 4.25
C VAL A 242 21.26 8.54 3.10
N MET A 243 21.29 9.19 1.94
CA MET A 243 22.08 8.74 0.80
C MET A 243 23.57 8.63 1.14
N ASN A 244 24.10 9.58 1.90
CA ASN A 244 25.49 9.53 2.39
C ASN A 244 25.73 8.34 3.35
N TRP A 245 24.77 7.96 4.16
CA TRP A 245 24.89 6.77 5.02
C TRP A 245 24.85 5.49 4.21
N LEU A 246 23.88 5.34 3.29
CA LEU A 246 23.78 4.20 2.40
C LEU A 246 25.08 3.96 1.61
N SER A 247 25.71 5.03 1.12
CA SER A 247 26.96 4.95 0.37
C SER A 247 28.17 4.53 1.23
N LYS A 248 28.16 4.83 2.53
CA LYS A 248 29.24 4.47 3.47
C LYS A 248 29.15 3.02 3.96
N GLU A 249 27.98 2.44 3.98
CA GLU A 249 27.78 1.05 4.41
C GLU A 249 27.98 0.04 3.27
N GLN A 250 28.06 0.50 2.00
CA GLN A 250 28.35 -0.36 0.86
C GLN A 250 29.86 -0.55 0.59
N ASN A 251 30.72 0.21 1.29
CA ASN A 251 32.18 0.09 1.25
C ASN A 251 32.72 -0.55 2.55
#